data_59e1ee0424e2177c83979e439ec1dcf0
#
_entry.id   59e1ee0424e2177c83979e439ec1dcf0
#
_cell.length_a   1.000
_cell.length_b   1.000
_cell.length_c   1.000
_cell.angle_alpha   90.00
_cell.angle_beta   90.00
_cell.angle_gamma   90.00
#
_symmetry.space_group_name_H-M   'P 1'
#
loop_
_entity.id
_entity.type
_entity.pdbx_description
1 polymer ?
#
loop_
_entity_poly.entity_id
_entity_poly.type
_entity_poly.pdbx_seq_one_letter_code
_entity_poly.pdbx_strand_id
1 'polypeptide(L)'
;LIENARISYSDIGEETGISRVAVKARIQAMEKKEIIEEYTTIINPQKISGAVSCYFEIEIKPDHLSQVTDILYKDDTVTQIYRVTGRDKLHVHAVASSSDEMEHFLHNVIDTLPGIISCSCNTILSRIKDIKGLRL
;
A
#
# COMPACT_ATOMS: atom_id res chain seq x y z
N LEU A 1 4.56 19.44 2.42
CA LEU A 1 3.86 18.42 1.61
C LEU A 1 3.48 17.19 2.43
N ILE A 2 4.33 16.69 3.31
CA ILE A 2 4.03 15.51 4.16
C ILE A 2 2.79 15.74 5.04
N GLU A 3 2.63 16.94 5.58
CA GLU A 3 1.49 17.29 6.44
C GLU A 3 0.26 17.73 5.63
N ASN A 4 0.50 18.40 4.50
CA ASN A 4 -0.55 18.91 3.62
C ASN A 4 -0.11 18.86 2.15
N ALA A 5 -0.48 17.79 1.45
CA ALA A 5 -0.19 17.62 0.02
C ALA A 5 -0.96 18.61 -0.88
N ARG A 6 -1.94 19.35 -0.33
CA ARG A 6 -2.75 20.35 -1.06
C ARG A 6 -2.24 21.78 -0.88
N ILE A 7 -1.14 21.98 -0.15
CA ILE A 7 -0.51 23.30 0.04
C ILE A 7 -0.08 23.87 -1.31
N SER A 8 -0.28 25.17 -1.52
CA SER A 8 0.12 25.83 -2.77
C SER A 8 1.63 26.06 -2.84
N TYR A 9 2.16 26.16 -4.06
CA TYR A 9 3.59 26.51 -4.25
C TYR A 9 3.93 27.91 -3.70
N SER A 10 2.95 28.82 -3.64
CA SER A 10 3.12 30.15 -3.06
C SER A 10 3.30 30.06 -1.56
N ASP A 11 2.43 29.31 -0.87
CA ASP A 11 2.49 29.13 0.58
C ASP A 11 3.80 28.43 0.99
N ILE A 12 4.22 27.38 0.22
CA ILE A 12 5.53 26.75 0.44
C ILE A 12 6.66 27.76 0.27
N GLY A 13 6.56 28.63 -0.72
CA GLY A 13 7.55 29.68 -0.98
C GLY A 13 7.66 30.66 0.18
N GLU A 14 6.54 31.08 0.76
CA GLU A 14 6.48 31.93 1.94
C GLU A 14 7.12 31.29 3.17
N GLU A 15 6.75 30.01 3.44
CA GLU A 15 7.31 29.24 4.56
C GLU A 15 8.81 28.97 4.45
N THR A 16 9.31 28.79 3.23
CA THR A 16 10.72 28.40 2.99
C THR A 16 11.62 29.53 2.53
N GLY A 17 11.09 30.73 2.29
CA GLY A 17 11.84 31.89 1.85
C GLY A 17 12.36 31.82 0.40
N ILE A 18 11.72 31.01 -0.47
CA ILE A 18 12.10 30.89 -1.88
C ILE A 18 10.92 31.24 -2.80
N SER A 19 11.21 31.58 -4.05
CA SER A 19 10.17 31.94 -5.00
C SER A 19 9.28 30.73 -5.37
N ARG A 20 8.01 30.98 -5.72
CA ARG A 20 7.07 29.98 -6.25
C ARG A 20 7.67 29.16 -7.39
N VAL A 21 8.45 29.79 -8.28
CA VAL A 21 9.11 29.11 -9.40
C VAL A 21 10.17 28.13 -8.90
N ALA A 22 10.96 28.54 -7.91
CA ALA A 22 11.96 27.68 -7.29
C ALA A 22 11.32 26.49 -6.54
N VAL A 23 10.18 26.72 -5.84
CA VAL A 23 9.40 25.64 -5.21
C VAL A 23 8.96 24.62 -6.26
N LYS A 24 8.32 25.08 -7.35
CA LYS A 24 7.87 24.20 -8.43
C LYS A 24 9.02 23.36 -9.00
N ALA A 25 10.16 24.00 -9.29
CA ALA A 25 11.32 23.29 -9.83
C ALA A 25 11.86 22.22 -8.87
N ARG A 26 11.90 22.49 -7.57
CA ARG A 26 12.34 21.53 -6.55
C ARG A 26 11.37 20.34 -6.41
N ILE A 27 10.07 20.60 -6.41
CA ILE A 27 9.05 19.54 -6.34
C ILE A 27 9.15 18.65 -7.57
N GLN A 28 9.20 19.21 -8.78
CA GLN A 28 9.37 18.46 -10.02
C GLN A 28 10.68 17.63 -10.03
N ALA A 29 11.75 18.14 -9.45
CA ALA A 29 12.99 17.38 -9.30
C ALA A 29 12.86 16.19 -8.34
N MET A 30 12.05 16.32 -7.28
CA MET A 30 11.76 15.21 -6.35
C MET A 30 10.86 14.18 -6.98
N GLU A 31 9.85 14.58 -7.75
CA GLU A 31 8.99 13.69 -8.53
C GLU A 31 9.81 12.90 -9.57
N LYS A 32 10.66 13.58 -10.32
CA LYS A 32 11.55 12.94 -11.32
C LYS A 32 12.55 11.95 -10.70
N LYS A 33 12.94 12.16 -9.46
CA LYS A 33 13.83 11.26 -8.70
C LYS A 33 13.08 10.21 -7.90
N GLU A 34 11.75 10.12 -8.07
CA GLU A 34 10.88 9.20 -7.36
C GLU A 34 10.96 9.33 -5.82
N ILE A 35 11.41 10.51 -5.31
CA ILE A 35 11.36 10.83 -3.89
C ILE A 35 9.92 11.10 -3.46
N ILE A 36 9.15 11.75 -4.33
CA ILE A 36 7.70 11.83 -4.26
C ILE A 36 7.16 10.83 -5.28
N GLU A 37 6.58 9.75 -4.78
CA GLU A 37 6.07 8.65 -5.62
C GLU A 37 4.72 9.02 -6.23
N GLU A 38 3.80 9.56 -5.42
CA GLU A 38 2.44 9.87 -5.85
C GLU A 38 1.75 10.92 -4.97
N TYR A 39 0.68 11.48 -5.48
CA TYR A 39 -0.32 12.25 -4.73
C TYR A 39 -1.63 11.48 -4.76
N THR A 40 -2.07 10.99 -3.61
CA THR A 40 -3.27 10.15 -3.51
C THR A 40 -4.16 10.56 -2.34
N THR A 41 -5.41 10.10 -2.37
CA THR A 41 -6.35 10.21 -1.25
C THR A 41 -6.43 8.87 -0.54
N ILE A 42 -6.16 8.87 0.76
CA ILE A 42 -6.30 7.68 1.60
C ILE A 42 -7.71 7.63 2.16
N ILE A 43 -8.48 6.64 1.74
CA ILE A 43 -9.81 6.36 2.27
C ILE A 43 -9.69 5.47 3.50
N ASN A 44 -10.37 5.84 4.59
CA ASN A 44 -10.40 5.03 5.80
C ASN A 44 -11.42 3.89 5.65
N PRO A 45 -11.00 2.62 5.49
CA PRO A 45 -11.92 1.51 5.30
C PRO A 45 -12.83 1.28 6.51
N GLN A 46 -12.40 1.62 7.72
CA GLN A 46 -13.22 1.51 8.94
C GLN A 46 -14.41 2.49 8.95
N LYS A 47 -14.43 3.48 8.06
CA LYS A 47 -15.56 4.42 7.87
C LYS A 47 -16.47 4.01 6.72
N ILE A 48 -16.12 2.96 5.98
CA ILE A 48 -16.95 2.37 4.94
C ILE A 48 -17.69 1.19 5.57
N SER A 49 -19.02 1.25 5.58
CA SER A 49 -19.85 0.19 6.16
C SER A 49 -19.63 -1.13 5.40
N GLY A 50 -19.29 -2.19 6.14
CA GLY A 50 -19.07 -3.52 5.59
C GLY A 50 -17.67 -3.80 5.04
N ALA A 51 -16.79 -2.79 4.94
CA ALA A 51 -15.44 -3.02 4.47
C ALA A 51 -14.64 -3.93 5.41
N VAL A 52 -13.91 -4.87 4.83
CA VAL A 52 -13.08 -5.85 5.54
C VAL A 52 -11.62 -5.67 5.12
N SER A 53 -10.73 -5.59 6.09
CA SER A 53 -9.29 -5.53 5.87
C SER A 53 -8.61 -6.74 6.48
N CYS A 54 -7.76 -7.40 5.70
CA CYS A 54 -7.00 -8.56 6.14
C CYS A 54 -5.50 -8.35 5.95
N TYR A 55 -4.73 -8.97 6.83
CA TYR A 55 -3.30 -9.09 6.76
C TYR A 55 -2.91 -10.55 6.58
N PHE A 56 -2.05 -10.83 5.61
CA PHE A 56 -1.58 -12.16 5.27
C PHE A 56 -0.06 -12.25 5.49
N GLU A 57 0.37 -13.37 6.03
CA GLU A 57 1.75 -13.85 5.92
C GLU A 57 1.75 -15.08 5.03
N ILE A 58 2.45 -15.02 3.90
CA ILE A 58 2.48 -16.08 2.90
C ILE A 58 3.92 -16.54 2.74
N GLU A 59 4.23 -17.78 3.12
CA GLU A 59 5.51 -18.42 2.85
C GLU A 59 5.42 -19.21 1.55
N ILE A 60 6.38 -19.00 0.65
CA ILE A 60 6.30 -19.44 -0.74
C ILE A 60 7.57 -20.18 -1.10
N LYS A 61 7.45 -21.22 -1.94
CA LYS A 61 8.62 -21.86 -2.54
C LYS A 61 9.37 -20.85 -3.44
N PRO A 62 10.71 -20.76 -3.37
CA PRO A 62 11.49 -19.73 -4.07
C PRO A 62 11.21 -19.64 -5.58
N ASP A 63 10.97 -20.76 -6.23
CA ASP A 63 10.70 -20.87 -7.67
C ASP A 63 9.31 -20.33 -8.08
N HIS A 64 8.39 -20.15 -7.11
CA HIS A 64 7.04 -19.60 -7.35
C HIS A 64 6.88 -18.13 -6.91
N LEU A 65 7.89 -17.56 -6.24
CA LEU A 65 7.78 -16.22 -5.64
C LEU A 65 7.40 -15.13 -6.66
N SER A 66 8.05 -15.12 -7.82
CA SER A 66 7.75 -14.13 -8.88
C SER A 66 6.32 -14.28 -9.39
N GLN A 67 5.89 -15.50 -9.66
CA GLN A 67 4.54 -15.78 -10.16
C GLN A 67 3.46 -15.37 -9.14
N VAL A 68 3.66 -15.71 -7.86
CA VAL A 68 2.73 -15.33 -6.77
C VAL A 68 2.67 -13.81 -6.62
N THR A 69 3.83 -13.13 -6.65
CA THR A 69 3.89 -11.67 -6.57
C THR A 69 3.12 -11.03 -7.74
N ASP A 70 3.28 -11.53 -8.96
CA ASP A 70 2.59 -11.01 -10.13
C ASP A 70 1.06 -11.20 -10.07
N ILE A 71 0.59 -12.34 -9.52
CA ILE A 71 -0.84 -12.61 -9.32
C ILE A 71 -1.42 -11.60 -8.32
N LEU A 72 -0.77 -11.47 -7.16
CA LEU A 72 -1.23 -10.58 -6.09
C LEU A 72 -1.16 -9.11 -6.49
N TYR A 73 -0.14 -8.70 -7.24
CA TYR A 73 0.05 -7.31 -7.70
C TYR A 73 -1.08 -6.83 -8.64
N LYS A 74 -1.67 -7.75 -9.39
CA LYS A 74 -2.73 -7.45 -10.36
C LYS A 74 -4.13 -7.44 -9.76
N ASP A 75 -4.28 -7.88 -8.53
CA ASP A 75 -5.58 -7.94 -7.86
C ASP A 75 -5.87 -6.63 -7.11
N ASP A 76 -6.98 -5.99 -7.45
CA ASP A 76 -7.38 -4.68 -6.88
C ASP A 76 -7.73 -4.76 -5.39
N THR A 77 -8.01 -5.95 -4.85
CA THR A 77 -8.25 -6.17 -3.43
C THR A 77 -6.95 -6.02 -2.62
N VAL A 78 -5.80 -6.30 -3.26
CA VAL A 78 -4.48 -6.19 -2.63
C VAL A 78 -4.03 -4.73 -2.64
N THR A 79 -3.78 -4.19 -1.46
CA THR A 79 -3.35 -2.80 -1.29
C THR A 79 -1.86 -2.63 -1.02
N GLN A 80 -1.21 -3.66 -0.47
CA GLN A 80 0.23 -3.62 -0.15
C GLN A 80 0.83 -5.02 -0.22
N ILE A 81 2.04 -5.12 -0.76
CA ILE A 81 2.85 -6.34 -0.78
C ILE A 81 4.25 -5.99 -0.33
N TYR A 82 4.75 -6.68 0.68
CA TYR A 82 6.12 -6.54 1.16
C TYR A 82 6.84 -7.89 1.14
N ARG A 83 8.00 -7.94 0.52
CA ARG A 83 8.93 -9.05 0.72
C ARG A 83 9.74 -8.79 2.00
N VAL A 84 9.74 -9.74 2.92
CA VAL A 84 10.42 -9.58 4.21
C VAL A 84 11.66 -10.47 4.28
N THR A 85 12.58 -10.12 5.19
CA THR A 85 13.79 -10.90 5.44
C THR A 85 13.49 -12.24 6.11
N GLY A 86 14.40 -13.18 5.99
CA GLY A 86 14.31 -14.53 6.55
C GLY A 86 14.08 -15.58 5.47
N ARG A 87 12.89 -16.18 5.44
CA ARG A 87 12.46 -17.09 4.38
C ARG A 87 11.77 -16.33 3.26
N ASP A 88 11.45 -17.00 2.14
CA ASP A 88 10.67 -16.40 1.06
C ASP A 88 9.21 -16.18 1.51
N LYS A 89 9.01 -15.06 2.21
CA LYS A 89 7.74 -14.64 2.76
C LYS A 89 7.30 -13.30 2.19
N LEU A 90 5.99 -13.21 1.94
CA LEU A 90 5.30 -11.97 1.65
C LEU A 90 4.40 -11.58 2.81
N HIS A 91 4.41 -10.30 3.15
CA HIS A 91 3.38 -9.65 3.94
C HIS A 91 2.45 -8.91 2.99
N VAL A 92 1.17 -9.28 3.01
CA VAL A 92 0.17 -8.75 2.08
C VAL A 92 -0.99 -8.17 2.85
N HIS A 93 -1.38 -6.94 2.49
CA HIS A 93 -2.61 -6.33 2.97
C HIS A 93 -3.64 -6.34 1.86
N ALA A 94 -4.85 -6.74 2.20
CA ALA A 94 -6.00 -6.72 1.30
C ALA A 94 -7.17 -6.00 1.97
N VAL A 95 -7.93 -5.25 1.17
CA VAL A 95 -9.13 -4.52 1.60
C VAL A 95 -10.24 -4.80 0.61
N ALA A 96 -11.35 -5.33 1.09
CA ALA A 96 -12.56 -5.57 0.33
C ALA A 96 -13.70 -4.67 0.83
N SER A 97 -14.65 -4.36 -0.03
CA SER A 97 -15.82 -3.53 0.31
C SER A 97 -16.87 -4.28 1.13
N SER A 98 -16.78 -5.62 1.16
CA SER A 98 -17.68 -6.49 1.92
C SER A 98 -17.01 -7.80 2.33
N SER A 99 -17.64 -8.55 3.25
CA SER A 99 -17.20 -9.90 3.63
C SER A 99 -17.27 -10.87 2.45
N ASP A 100 -18.30 -10.78 1.63
CA ASP A 100 -18.47 -11.66 0.45
C ASP A 100 -17.35 -11.44 -0.57
N GLU A 101 -16.95 -10.20 -0.79
CA GLU A 101 -15.81 -9.88 -1.67
C GLU A 101 -14.50 -10.41 -1.10
N MET A 102 -14.29 -10.31 0.21
CA MET A 102 -13.11 -10.88 0.87
C MET A 102 -13.10 -12.42 0.79
N GLU A 103 -14.24 -13.08 0.98
CA GLU A 103 -14.34 -14.54 0.79
C GLU A 103 -14.05 -14.94 -0.66
N HIS A 104 -14.57 -14.18 -1.63
CA HIS A 104 -14.26 -14.40 -3.03
C HIS A 104 -12.76 -14.30 -3.30
N PHE A 105 -12.09 -13.27 -2.77
CA PHE A 105 -10.64 -13.10 -2.87
C PHE A 105 -9.89 -14.27 -2.23
N LEU A 106 -10.28 -14.72 -1.04
CA LEU A 106 -9.67 -15.86 -0.37
C LEU A 106 -9.75 -17.12 -1.24
N HIS A 107 -10.94 -17.49 -1.71
CA HIS A 107 -11.14 -18.74 -2.45
C HIS A 107 -10.58 -18.70 -3.87
N ASN A 108 -10.69 -17.59 -4.57
CA ASN A 108 -10.32 -17.54 -5.99
C ASN A 108 -8.90 -17.03 -6.24
N VAL A 109 -8.28 -16.35 -5.27
CA VAL A 109 -6.92 -15.84 -5.38
C VAL A 109 -5.99 -16.57 -4.40
N ILE A 110 -6.20 -16.40 -3.10
CA ILE A 110 -5.27 -16.90 -2.08
C ILE A 110 -5.17 -18.44 -2.10
N ASP A 111 -6.30 -19.16 -2.09
CA ASP A 111 -6.34 -20.62 -2.07
C ASP A 111 -5.80 -21.26 -3.36
N THR A 112 -5.72 -20.48 -4.44
CA THR A 112 -5.23 -20.96 -5.75
C THR A 112 -3.78 -20.60 -6.04
N LEU A 113 -3.11 -19.86 -5.13
CA LEU A 113 -1.71 -19.47 -5.32
C LEU A 113 -0.78 -20.69 -5.42
N PRO A 114 0.12 -20.74 -6.42
CA PRO A 114 1.03 -21.87 -6.57
C PRO A 114 2.18 -21.81 -5.56
N GLY A 115 2.69 -22.97 -5.18
CA GLY A 115 3.91 -23.10 -4.38
C GLY A 115 3.85 -22.56 -2.96
N ILE A 116 2.64 -22.43 -2.38
CA ILE A 116 2.45 -21.99 -1.00
C ILE A 116 2.92 -23.08 -0.03
N ILE A 117 3.75 -22.69 0.93
CA ILE A 117 4.21 -23.54 2.04
C ILE A 117 3.29 -23.34 3.23
N SER A 118 3.02 -22.07 3.56
CA SER A 118 2.09 -21.69 4.63
C SER A 118 1.44 -20.34 4.32
N CYS A 119 0.21 -20.19 4.77
CA CYS A 119 -0.51 -18.91 4.69
C CYS A 119 -1.28 -18.71 5.99
N SER A 120 -1.11 -17.55 6.61
CA SER A 120 -1.98 -17.08 7.68
C SER A 120 -2.75 -15.85 7.23
N CYS A 121 -4.03 -15.79 7.61
CA CYS A 121 -4.90 -14.66 7.35
C CYS A 121 -5.43 -14.12 8.68
N ASN A 122 -5.25 -12.82 8.90
CA ASN A 122 -5.74 -12.15 10.10
C ASN A 122 -6.61 -10.96 9.70
N THR A 123 -7.84 -10.92 10.18
CA THR A 123 -8.71 -9.74 10.00
C THR A 123 -8.23 -8.61 10.89
N ILE A 124 -8.10 -7.42 10.32
CA ILE A 124 -7.71 -6.21 11.04
C ILE A 124 -8.93 -5.66 11.78
N LEU A 125 -8.92 -5.73 13.09
CA LEU A 125 -10.02 -5.26 13.94
C LEU A 125 -10.05 -3.73 14.03
N SER A 126 -8.88 -3.10 14.14
CA SER A 126 -8.78 -1.64 14.21
C SER A 126 -7.42 -1.16 13.71
N ARG A 127 -7.44 0.00 13.07
CA ARG A 127 -6.23 0.70 12.65
C ARG A 127 -5.85 1.71 13.72
N ILE A 128 -4.80 1.41 14.48
CA ILE A 128 -4.30 2.31 15.53
C ILE A 128 -3.44 3.41 14.94
N LYS A 129 -2.56 3.05 14.00
CA LYS A 129 -1.70 4.00 13.27
C LYS A 129 -1.39 3.44 11.89
N ASP A 130 -1.56 4.26 10.88
CA ASP A 130 -1.22 3.94 9.49
C ASP A 130 -0.65 5.19 8.83
N ILE A 131 0.66 5.23 8.71
CA ILE A 131 1.39 6.31 8.04
C ILE A 131 2.11 5.69 6.86
N LYS A 132 1.71 6.08 5.66
CA LYS A 132 2.41 5.66 4.44
C LYS A 132 3.66 6.49 4.24
N GLY A 133 4.74 5.83 3.82
CA GLY A 133 6.01 6.47 3.55
C GLY A 133 6.79 6.90 4.81
N LEU A 134 7.86 7.66 4.58
CA LEU A 134 8.75 8.18 5.60
C LEU A 134 8.26 9.55 6.07
N ARG A 135 8.24 9.78 7.38
CA ARG A 135 8.12 11.11 7.96
C ARG A 135 9.50 11.60 8.42
N LEU A 136 9.90 12.72 7.88
CA LEU A 136 11.16 13.40 8.20
C LEU A 136 10.96 14.44 9.28
#